data_d39068192a82dae19349e32c65c4c33e
#
_entry.id   d39068192a82dae19349e32c65c4c33e
#
_cell.length_a   1.000
_cell.length_b   1.000
_cell.length_c   1.000
_cell.angle_alpha   90.00
_cell.angle_beta   90.00
_cell.angle_gamma   90.00
#
_symmetry.space_group_name_H-M   'P 1'
#
loop_
_entity.id
_entity.type
_entity.pdbx_description
1 polymer ?
#
loop_
_entity_poly.entity_id
_entity_poly.type
_entity_poly.pdbx_seq_one_letter_code
_entity_poly.pdbx_strand_id
1 'polypeptide(L)'
;MTLEVPAHRTLAAKPAGRIRQKNEQAIIQAAEDEFARHGFKGTSMNTIALNAGLPKANLHYYFTNKLGLYIAVLSNIIELWDSTFNALNVDDDPAEALARYIRAKMEFSRRNPQASRIFAMEIISGGNCLTDYFSQDYREWFKGRAGVFQAWMDAGKMDRLEPVHLIFLLWSSTQHYADFATQICQVTGRSRLTKQDMEEAGDNLIHI
;
A
#
# COMPACT_ATOMS: atom_id res chain seq x y z
N MET A 1 -7.58 -7.76 29.23
CA MET A 1 -8.77 -7.13 28.63
C MET A 1 -8.44 -6.99 27.15
N THR A 2 -8.86 -7.97 26.35
CA THR A 2 -8.54 -8.09 24.92
C THR A 2 -9.30 -7.00 24.17
N LEU A 3 -8.59 -6.00 23.66
CA LEU A 3 -9.15 -5.00 22.76
C LEU A 3 -9.39 -5.70 21.41
N GLU A 4 -10.65 -6.07 21.16
CA GLU A 4 -11.07 -6.43 19.80
C GLU A 4 -10.88 -5.22 18.91
N VAL A 5 -9.94 -5.33 17.96
CA VAL A 5 -9.78 -4.39 16.85
C VAL A 5 -11.06 -4.48 16.01
N PRO A 6 -11.80 -3.37 15.79
CA PRO A 6 -12.95 -3.43 14.90
C PRO A 6 -12.45 -3.88 13.53
N ALA A 7 -12.95 -5.02 13.07
CA ALA A 7 -12.73 -5.52 11.73
C ALA A 7 -13.14 -4.40 10.76
N HIS A 8 -12.17 -3.83 10.05
CA HIS A 8 -12.45 -2.98 8.91
C HIS A 8 -13.52 -3.69 8.08
N ARG A 9 -14.60 -3.02 7.86
CA ARG A 9 -15.82 -3.48 7.22
C ARG A 9 -15.46 -4.16 5.91
N THR A 10 -15.12 -5.45 6.01
CA THR A 10 -15.11 -6.36 4.89
C THR A 10 -16.53 -6.28 4.35
N LEU A 11 -16.73 -5.61 3.24
CA LEU A 11 -17.94 -5.77 2.47
C LEU A 11 -18.04 -7.27 2.22
N ALA A 12 -18.87 -7.96 3.02
CA ALA A 12 -19.11 -9.38 2.92
C ALA A 12 -19.59 -9.65 1.50
N ALA A 13 -18.65 -9.92 0.60
CA ALA A 13 -18.93 -10.40 -0.72
C ALA A 13 -19.62 -11.74 -0.52
N LYS A 14 -20.91 -11.81 -0.89
CA LYS A 14 -21.54 -13.08 -1.26
C LYS A 14 -20.54 -13.81 -2.17
N PRO A 15 -20.36 -15.13 -2.09
CA PRO A 15 -19.41 -15.85 -2.90
C PRO A 15 -19.69 -15.54 -4.39
N ALA A 16 -18.97 -14.53 -4.87
CA ALA A 16 -19.02 -14.15 -6.27
C ALA A 16 -18.42 -15.33 -7.03
N GLY A 17 -19.14 -15.86 -8.02
CA GLY A 17 -18.66 -16.99 -8.79
C GLY A 17 -17.24 -16.74 -9.32
N ARG A 18 -16.46 -17.79 -9.47
CA ARG A 18 -15.03 -17.76 -9.85
C ARG A 18 -14.72 -16.84 -11.04
N ILE A 19 -15.67 -16.76 -11.99
CA ILE A 19 -15.59 -15.89 -13.18
C ILE A 19 -15.70 -14.41 -12.78
N ARG A 20 -16.61 -14.09 -11.85
CA ARG A 20 -16.79 -12.71 -11.37
C ARG A 20 -15.52 -12.18 -10.70
N GLN A 21 -14.92 -12.94 -9.80
CA GLN A 21 -13.66 -12.58 -9.15
C GLN A 21 -12.52 -12.40 -10.15
N LYS A 22 -12.40 -13.31 -11.13
CA LYS A 22 -11.40 -13.23 -12.19
C LYS A 22 -11.54 -11.97 -13.02
N ASN A 23 -12.76 -11.61 -13.40
CA ASN A 23 -13.02 -10.41 -14.19
C ASN A 23 -12.74 -9.14 -13.36
N GLU A 24 -13.15 -9.11 -12.09
CA GLU A 24 -12.89 -7.99 -11.19
C GLU A 24 -11.39 -7.76 -11.00
N GLN A 25 -10.62 -8.81 -10.77
CA GLN A 25 -9.15 -8.75 -10.70
C GLN A 25 -8.52 -8.25 -12.00
N ALA A 26 -8.99 -8.70 -13.15
CA ALA A 26 -8.51 -8.25 -14.45
C ALA A 26 -8.79 -6.74 -14.66
N ILE A 27 -9.96 -6.28 -14.22
CA ILE A 27 -10.32 -4.85 -14.29
C ILE A 27 -9.41 -4.03 -13.37
N ILE A 28 -9.22 -4.46 -12.11
CA ILE A 28 -8.35 -3.76 -11.14
C ILE A 28 -6.93 -3.67 -11.68
N GLN A 29 -6.37 -4.76 -12.20
CA GLN A 29 -5.01 -4.76 -12.76
C GLN A 29 -4.89 -3.82 -13.98
N ALA A 30 -5.83 -3.87 -14.92
CA ALA A 30 -5.83 -2.96 -16.07
C ALA A 30 -6.01 -1.49 -15.66
N ALA A 31 -6.81 -1.24 -14.63
CA ALA A 31 -7.00 0.08 -14.07
C ALA A 31 -5.73 0.61 -13.38
N GLU A 32 -5.05 -0.23 -12.62
CA GLU A 32 -3.77 0.10 -11.99
C GLU A 32 -2.73 0.51 -13.05
N ASP A 33 -2.58 -0.29 -14.12
CA ASP A 33 -1.66 0.02 -15.22
C ASP A 33 -1.97 1.37 -15.89
N GLU A 34 -3.24 1.65 -16.15
CA GLU A 34 -3.68 2.90 -16.79
C GLU A 34 -3.53 4.11 -15.86
N PHE A 35 -3.93 3.99 -14.59
CA PHE A 35 -3.78 5.07 -13.63
C PHE A 35 -2.31 5.39 -13.32
N ALA A 36 -1.44 4.38 -13.27
CA ALA A 36 -0.01 4.58 -13.08
C ALA A 36 0.65 5.35 -14.23
N ARG A 37 0.15 5.16 -15.47
CA ARG A 37 0.71 5.80 -16.68
C ARG A 37 0.15 7.19 -16.94
N HIS A 38 -1.15 7.35 -16.76
CA HIS A 38 -1.89 8.53 -17.25
C HIS A 38 -2.53 9.36 -16.11
N GLY A 39 -2.41 8.90 -14.86
CA GLY A 39 -3.07 9.49 -13.71
C GLY A 39 -4.61 9.34 -13.78
N PHE A 40 -5.29 9.81 -12.75
CA PHE A 40 -6.75 9.76 -12.70
C PHE A 40 -7.40 10.52 -13.87
N LYS A 41 -6.92 11.74 -14.19
CA LYS A 41 -7.53 12.59 -15.22
C LYS A 41 -7.35 12.02 -16.63
N GLY A 42 -6.16 11.49 -16.95
CA GLY A 42 -5.82 11.01 -18.30
C GLY A 42 -6.39 9.62 -18.62
N THR A 43 -6.84 8.86 -17.66
CA THR A 43 -7.37 7.51 -17.84
C THR A 43 -8.85 7.52 -18.23
N SER A 44 -9.26 6.60 -19.11
CA SER A 44 -10.67 6.39 -19.48
C SER A 44 -11.15 4.99 -19.15
N MET A 45 -12.46 4.88 -18.81
CA MET A 45 -13.11 3.58 -18.59
C MET A 45 -13.08 2.68 -19.83
N ASN A 46 -13.09 3.28 -21.03
CA ASN A 46 -13.00 2.54 -22.29
C ASN A 46 -11.64 1.84 -22.45
N THR A 47 -10.55 2.57 -22.18
CA THR A 47 -9.18 2.03 -22.27
C THR A 47 -8.98 0.91 -21.27
N ILE A 48 -9.47 1.10 -20.03
CA ILE A 48 -9.40 0.05 -18.99
C ILE A 48 -10.16 -1.20 -19.44
N ALA A 49 -11.39 -1.08 -19.97
CA ALA A 49 -12.16 -2.20 -20.45
C ALA A 49 -11.43 -2.97 -21.56
N LEU A 50 -10.86 -2.24 -22.53
CA LEU A 50 -10.08 -2.82 -23.61
C LEU A 50 -8.88 -3.61 -23.09
N ASN A 51 -8.11 -3.03 -22.18
CA ASN A 51 -6.92 -3.65 -21.59
C ASN A 51 -7.25 -4.84 -20.69
N ALA A 52 -8.42 -4.80 -20.02
CA ALA A 52 -8.94 -5.94 -19.26
C ALA A 52 -9.50 -7.08 -20.15
N GLY A 53 -9.59 -6.88 -21.46
CA GLY A 53 -10.18 -7.83 -22.38
C GLY A 53 -11.69 -8.03 -22.18
N LEU A 54 -12.41 -7.01 -21.70
CA LEU A 54 -13.82 -7.06 -21.37
C LEU A 54 -14.63 -6.01 -22.13
N PRO A 55 -15.90 -6.31 -22.49
CA PRO A 55 -16.81 -5.30 -23.00
C PRO A 55 -17.00 -4.15 -22.02
N LYS A 56 -17.14 -2.92 -22.50
CA LYS A 56 -17.38 -1.73 -21.65
C LYS A 56 -18.59 -1.91 -20.72
N ALA A 57 -19.66 -2.54 -21.20
CA ALA A 57 -20.85 -2.81 -20.39
C ALA A 57 -20.54 -3.66 -19.15
N ASN A 58 -19.61 -4.62 -19.28
CA ASN A 58 -19.17 -5.44 -18.16
C ASN A 58 -18.42 -4.61 -17.12
N LEU A 59 -17.58 -3.67 -17.56
CA LEU A 59 -16.88 -2.79 -16.64
C LEU A 59 -17.85 -2.00 -15.75
N HIS A 60 -18.90 -1.42 -16.34
CA HIS A 60 -19.93 -0.67 -15.62
C HIS A 60 -20.78 -1.55 -14.68
N TYR A 61 -20.84 -2.86 -14.93
CA TYR A 61 -21.49 -3.80 -14.00
C TYR A 61 -20.69 -3.95 -12.70
N TYR A 62 -19.36 -3.90 -12.76
CA TYR A 62 -18.48 -4.01 -11.58
C TYR A 62 -18.26 -2.65 -10.90
N PHE A 63 -18.05 -1.61 -11.69
CA PHE A 63 -17.70 -0.28 -11.21
C PHE A 63 -18.55 0.78 -11.90
N THR A 64 -19.41 1.45 -11.12
CA THR A 64 -20.37 2.42 -11.63
C THR A 64 -19.72 3.56 -12.42
N ASN A 65 -18.55 4.00 -11.99
CA ASN A 65 -17.80 5.10 -12.62
C ASN A 65 -16.29 4.99 -12.37
N LYS A 66 -15.53 5.87 -13.03
CA LYS A 66 -14.06 5.92 -12.92
C LYS A 66 -13.58 6.20 -11.48
N LEU A 67 -14.27 7.04 -10.74
CA LEU A 67 -13.92 7.37 -9.37
C LEU A 67 -14.05 6.14 -8.45
N GLY A 68 -15.14 5.41 -8.54
CA GLY A 68 -15.34 4.18 -7.77
C GLY A 68 -14.28 3.12 -8.06
N LEU A 69 -13.90 2.98 -9.34
CA LEU A 69 -12.80 2.07 -9.72
C LEU A 69 -11.45 2.56 -9.18
N TYR A 70 -11.18 3.85 -9.23
CA TYR A 70 -9.94 4.43 -8.71
C TYR A 70 -9.82 4.25 -7.19
N ILE A 71 -10.90 4.51 -6.46
CA ILE A 71 -10.97 4.26 -5.01
C ILE A 71 -10.74 2.77 -4.71
N ALA A 72 -11.32 1.85 -5.49
CA ALA A 72 -11.11 0.42 -5.30
C ALA A 72 -9.63 0.02 -5.50
N VAL A 73 -8.95 0.59 -6.51
CA VAL A 73 -7.50 0.40 -6.70
C VAL A 73 -6.71 0.91 -5.50
N LEU A 74 -6.98 2.14 -5.04
CA LEU A 74 -6.30 2.72 -3.88
C LEU A 74 -6.54 1.91 -2.60
N SER A 75 -7.79 1.49 -2.34
CA SER A 75 -8.13 0.69 -1.16
C SER A 75 -7.38 -0.64 -1.13
N ASN A 76 -7.30 -1.33 -2.28
CA ASN A 76 -6.56 -2.58 -2.40
C ASN A 76 -5.06 -2.42 -2.06
N ILE A 77 -4.46 -1.31 -2.50
CA ILE A 77 -3.05 -0.99 -2.19
C ILE A 77 -2.85 -0.79 -0.69
N ILE A 78 -3.73 0.01 -0.07
CA ILE A 78 -3.62 0.36 1.33
C ILE A 78 -3.87 -0.85 2.22
N GLU A 79 -4.88 -1.67 1.92
CA GLU A 79 -5.17 -2.92 2.65
C GLU A 79 -3.96 -3.87 2.69
N LEU A 80 -3.22 -3.99 1.58
CA LEU A 80 -2.00 -4.78 1.53
C LEU A 80 -0.90 -4.22 2.45
N TRP A 81 -0.74 -2.90 2.50
CA TRP A 81 0.23 -2.27 3.40
C TRP A 81 -0.16 -2.37 4.87
N ASP A 82 -1.42 -2.11 5.18
CA ASP A 82 -1.95 -2.17 6.54
C ASP A 82 -1.88 -3.59 7.10
N SER A 83 -2.12 -4.62 6.28
CA SER A 83 -2.03 -6.01 6.69
C SER A 83 -0.63 -6.37 7.21
N THR A 84 0.42 -5.88 6.53
CA THR A 84 1.81 -6.08 6.95
C THR A 84 2.12 -5.35 8.25
N PHE A 85 1.58 -4.13 8.42
CA PHE A 85 1.77 -3.33 9.62
C PHE A 85 0.98 -3.88 10.82
N ASN A 86 -0.19 -4.48 10.57
CA ASN A 86 -1.00 -5.15 11.59
C ASN A 86 -0.33 -6.40 12.18
N ALA A 87 0.65 -6.98 11.48
CA ALA A 87 1.40 -8.13 11.97
C ALA A 87 2.37 -7.80 13.14
N LEU A 88 2.64 -6.51 13.40
CA LEU A 88 3.47 -6.08 14.53
C LEU A 88 2.68 -6.16 15.84
N ASN A 89 3.24 -6.81 16.87
CA ASN A 89 2.61 -7.01 18.17
C ASN A 89 3.53 -6.56 19.31
N VAL A 90 2.93 -6.19 20.45
CA VAL A 90 3.65 -5.72 21.63
C VAL A 90 4.58 -6.79 22.25
N ASP A 91 4.27 -8.07 22.03
CA ASP A 91 5.04 -9.20 22.55
C ASP A 91 6.25 -9.53 21.67
N ASP A 92 6.31 -9.03 20.44
CA ASP A 92 7.43 -9.28 19.52
C ASP A 92 8.76 -8.72 20.07
N ASP A 93 9.85 -9.31 19.61
CA ASP A 93 11.16 -8.64 19.62
C ASP A 93 11.16 -7.53 18.55
N PRO A 94 11.43 -6.26 18.94
CA PRO A 94 11.35 -5.14 18.00
C PRO A 94 12.30 -5.26 16.81
N ALA A 95 13.53 -5.71 17.01
CA ALA A 95 14.52 -5.81 15.94
C ALA A 95 14.09 -6.83 14.89
N GLU A 96 13.63 -8.01 15.32
CA GLU A 96 13.12 -9.04 14.42
C GLU A 96 11.83 -8.62 13.72
N ALA A 97 10.90 -8.00 14.47
CA ALA A 97 9.61 -7.54 13.93
C ALA A 97 9.80 -6.45 12.87
N LEU A 98 10.64 -5.46 13.13
CA LEU A 98 10.95 -4.39 12.19
C LEU A 98 11.71 -4.91 10.96
N ALA A 99 12.65 -5.83 11.15
CA ALA A 99 13.35 -6.47 10.04
C ALA A 99 12.38 -7.23 9.12
N ARG A 100 11.43 -7.99 9.67
CA ARG A 100 10.39 -8.67 8.89
C ARG A 100 9.51 -7.66 8.15
N TYR A 101 9.10 -6.58 8.83
CA TYR A 101 8.28 -5.52 8.23
C TYR A 101 9.00 -4.82 7.08
N ILE A 102 10.25 -4.39 7.27
CA ILE A 102 11.05 -3.73 6.24
C ILE A 102 11.20 -4.62 5.01
N ARG A 103 11.58 -5.91 5.19
CA ARG A 103 11.70 -6.86 4.07
C ARG A 103 10.37 -7.04 3.33
N ALA A 104 9.26 -7.16 4.04
CA ALA A 104 7.94 -7.30 3.43
C ALA A 104 7.55 -6.04 2.62
N LYS A 105 7.82 -4.84 3.15
CA LYS A 105 7.57 -3.56 2.46
C LYS A 105 8.46 -3.39 1.23
N MET A 106 9.75 -3.72 1.32
CA MET A 106 10.67 -3.67 0.18
C MET A 106 10.26 -4.64 -0.92
N GLU A 107 9.86 -5.86 -0.57
CA GLU A 107 9.37 -6.83 -1.55
C GLU A 107 8.04 -6.39 -2.18
N PHE A 108 7.14 -5.77 -1.39
CA PHE A 108 5.92 -5.17 -1.94
C PHE A 108 6.26 -4.06 -2.95
N SER A 109 7.13 -3.12 -2.58
CA SER A 109 7.58 -2.03 -3.45
C SER A 109 8.22 -2.55 -4.74
N ARG A 110 8.96 -3.64 -4.66
CA ARG A 110 9.55 -4.31 -5.82
C ARG A 110 8.51 -4.95 -6.75
N ARG A 111 7.50 -5.64 -6.16
CA ARG A 111 6.47 -6.36 -6.95
C ARG A 111 5.41 -5.44 -7.52
N ASN A 112 5.09 -4.37 -6.80
CA ASN A 112 3.97 -3.50 -7.10
C ASN A 112 4.39 -2.00 -7.17
N PRO A 113 5.42 -1.64 -7.99
CA PRO A 113 5.91 -0.26 -8.03
C PRO A 113 4.88 0.71 -8.59
N GLN A 114 3.95 0.23 -9.41
CA GLN A 114 2.87 1.05 -9.96
C GLN A 114 1.85 1.42 -8.89
N ALA A 115 1.47 0.45 -8.04
CA ALA A 115 0.57 0.64 -6.92
C ALA A 115 1.11 1.74 -5.97
N SER A 116 2.39 1.64 -5.58
CA SER A 116 3.04 2.66 -4.75
C SER A 116 2.95 4.05 -5.37
N ARG A 117 3.29 4.18 -6.66
CA ARG A 117 3.24 5.46 -7.38
C ARG A 117 1.84 6.06 -7.50
N ILE A 118 0.81 5.24 -7.74
CA ILE A 118 -0.58 5.72 -7.77
C ILE A 118 -0.95 6.36 -6.43
N PHE A 119 -0.66 5.66 -5.34
CA PHE A 119 -0.90 6.18 -3.99
C PHE A 119 -0.12 7.48 -3.73
N ALA A 120 1.19 7.50 -4.03
CA ALA A 120 2.03 8.68 -3.86
C ALA A 120 1.50 9.88 -4.67
N MET A 121 1.10 9.67 -5.92
CA MET A 121 0.52 10.72 -6.76
C MET A 121 -0.81 11.25 -6.19
N GLU A 122 -1.67 10.38 -5.65
CA GLU A 122 -2.92 10.79 -5.01
C GLU A 122 -2.64 11.67 -3.78
N ILE A 123 -1.73 11.24 -2.89
CA ILE A 123 -1.38 11.99 -1.69
C ILE A 123 -0.75 13.35 -2.04
N ILE A 124 0.21 13.39 -2.97
CA ILE A 124 0.85 14.63 -3.43
C ILE A 124 -0.16 15.58 -4.07
N SER A 125 -1.20 15.03 -4.72
CA SER A 125 -2.27 15.82 -5.34
C SER A 125 -3.34 16.31 -4.36
N GLY A 126 -3.18 16.05 -3.06
CA GLY A 126 -4.07 16.50 -1.98
C GLY A 126 -4.93 15.40 -1.36
N GLY A 127 -4.86 14.14 -1.83
CA GLY A 127 -5.52 12.99 -1.21
C GLY A 127 -7.06 13.02 -1.26
N ASN A 128 -7.65 13.75 -2.22
CA ASN A 128 -9.08 14.00 -2.26
C ASN A 128 -9.94 12.73 -2.40
N CYS A 129 -9.42 11.72 -3.10
CA CYS A 129 -10.11 10.43 -3.26
C CYS A 129 -9.99 9.54 -2.01
N LEU A 130 -9.15 9.89 -1.05
CA LEU A 130 -8.88 9.14 0.19
C LEU A 130 -9.44 9.83 1.44
N THR A 131 -10.19 10.92 1.31
CA THR A 131 -10.72 11.69 2.45
C THR A 131 -11.55 10.81 3.38
N ASP A 132 -12.45 9.99 2.83
CA ASP A 132 -13.28 9.08 3.62
C ASP A 132 -12.47 7.92 4.21
N TYR A 133 -11.39 7.51 3.54
CA TYR A 133 -10.48 6.47 4.03
C TYR A 133 -9.72 6.95 5.26
N PHE A 134 -9.16 8.16 5.26
CA PHE A 134 -8.49 8.78 6.42
C PHE A 134 -9.48 9.31 7.46
N SER A 135 -10.55 8.54 7.69
CA SER A 135 -11.59 8.78 8.67
C SER A 135 -11.09 8.74 10.11
N GLN A 136 -12.01 8.97 11.06
CA GLN A 136 -11.69 8.83 12.48
C GLN A 136 -11.21 7.41 12.82
N ASP A 137 -11.82 6.38 12.24
CA ASP A 137 -11.45 4.97 12.48
C ASP A 137 -10.01 4.67 12.05
N TYR A 138 -9.57 5.20 10.89
CA TYR A 138 -8.18 5.07 10.45
C TYR A 138 -7.20 5.77 11.39
N ARG A 139 -7.55 6.96 11.89
CA ARG A 139 -6.72 7.67 12.86
C ARG A 139 -6.58 6.91 14.19
N GLU A 140 -7.65 6.28 14.64
CA GLU A 140 -7.63 5.44 15.84
C GLU A 140 -6.81 4.17 15.64
N TRP A 141 -6.97 3.52 14.50
CA TRP A 141 -6.12 2.41 14.10
C TRP A 141 -4.63 2.80 14.09
N PHE A 142 -4.28 3.93 13.46
CA PHE A 142 -2.90 4.42 13.42
C PHE A 142 -2.33 4.69 14.82
N LYS A 143 -3.13 5.30 15.71
CA LYS A 143 -2.73 5.48 17.12
C LYS A 143 -2.48 4.14 17.81
N GLY A 144 -3.32 3.15 17.56
CA GLY A 144 -3.12 1.78 18.07
C GLY A 144 -1.80 1.17 17.59
N ARG A 145 -1.44 1.39 16.34
CA ARG A 145 -0.14 0.93 15.80
C ARG A 145 1.04 1.67 16.41
N ALA A 146 0.94 2.99 16.58
CA ALA A 146 1.95 3.78 17.31
C ALA A 146 2.09 3.30 18.76
N GLY A 147 1.01 2.85 19.39
CA GLY A 147 1.00 2.27 20.73
C GLY A 147 1.86 1.00 20.86
N VAL A 148 2.03 0.21 19.80
CA VAL A 148 2.92 -0.98 19.82
C VAL A 148 4.37 -0.53 20.02
N PHE A 149 4.81 0.49 19.28
CA PHE A 149 6.16 1.05 19.42
C PHE A 149 6.37 1.67 20.80
N GLN A 150 5.37 2.40 21.31
CA GLN A 150 5.43 2.96 22.65
C GLN A 150 5.57 1.85 23.71
N ALA A 151 4.84 0.74 23.58
CA ALA A 151 4.94 -0.39 24.51
C ALA A 151 6.33 -1.03 24.49
N TRP A 152 6.97 -1.17 23.34
CA TRP A 152 8.36 -1.64 23.22
C TRP A 152 9.35 -0.72 23.91
N MET A 153 9.18 0.59 23.78
CA MET A 153 10.01 1.61 24.45
C MET A 153 9.82 1.58 25.95
N ASP A 154 8.59 1.48 26.43
CA ASP A 154 8.26 1.42 27.88
C ASP A 154 8.75 0.13 28.53
N ALA A 155 8.80 -0.97 27.77
CA ALA A 155 9.39 -2.25 28.19
C ALA A 155 10.94 -2.24 28.14
N GLY A 156 11.58 -1.16 27.69
CA GLY A 156 13.04 -1.08 27.54
C GLY A 156 13.60 -1.97 26.42
N LYS A 157 12.75 -2.44 25.50
CA LYS A 157 13.16 -3.26 24.35
C LYS A 157 13.67 -2.43 23.17
N MET A 158 13.47 -1.11 23.18
CA MET A 158 13.80 -0.17 22.13
C MET A 158 14.12 1.18 22.72
N ASP A 159 15.02 1.94 22.08
CA ASP A 159 15.34 3.31 22.45
C ASP A 159 14.12 4.24 22.32
N ARG A 160 14.09 5.31 23.13
CA ARG A 160 12.97 6.25 23.11
C ARG A 160 13.04 7.14 21.88
N LEU A 161 12.01 7.06 21.05
CA LEU A 161 11.76 7.86 19.86
C LEU A 161 10.30 8.33 19.85
N GLU A 162 9.97 9.27 18.98
CA GLU A 162 8.56 9.59 18.71
C GLU A 162 7.97 8.54 17.76
N PRO A 163 6.99 7.70 18.19
CA PRO A 163 6.49 6.58 17.40
C PRO A 163 5.94 7.00 16.02
N VAL A 164 5.25 8.14 15.96
CA VAL A 164 4.64 8.63 14.72
C VAL A 164 5.72 8.96 13.68
N HIS A 165 6.79 9.63 14.10
CA HIS A 165 7.90 9.97 13.20
C HIS A 165 8.67 8.73 12.75
N LEU A 166 8.84 7.74 13.63
CA LEU A 166 9.46 6.47 13.27
C LEU A 166 8.64 5.71 12.23
N ILE A 167 7.31 5.67 12.38
CA ILE A 167 6.41 5.05 11.40
C ILE A 167 6.54 5.72 10.03
N PHE A 168 6.52 7.07 9.99
CA PHE A 168 6.69 7.79 8.72
C PHE A 168 8.09 7.58 8.11
N LEU A 169 9.14 7.46 8.92
CA LEU A 169 10.48 7.13 8.45
C LEU A 169 10.50 5.73 7.80
N LEU A 170 9.90 4.72 8.44
CA LEU A 170 9.77 3.37 7.89
C LEU A 170 8.98 3.35 6.58
N TRP A 171 7.88 4.08 6.51
CA TRP A 171 7.07 4.16 5.28
C TRP A 171 7.84 4.85 4.15
N SER A 172 8.39 6.03 4.40
CA SER A 172 9.09 6.80 3.37
C SER A 172 10.33 6.08 2.85
N SER A 173 11.15 5.49 3.72
CA SER A 173 12.37 4.80 3.31
C SER A 173 12.09 3.55 2.47
N THR A 174 11.05 2.78 2.79
CA THR A 174 10.71 1.56 2.05
C THR A 174 9.95 1.83 0.75
N GLN A 175 9.17 2.92 0.66
CA GLN A 175 8.43 3.29 -0.54
C GLN A 175 9.29 4.07 -1.55
N HIS A 176 10.33 4.76 -1.10
CA HIS A 176 11.21 5.58 -1.94
C HIS A 176 11.74 4.82 -3.16
N TYR A 177 12.10 3.55 -2.99
CA TYR A 177 12.62 2.70 -4.07
C TYR A 177 11.60 2.39 -5.17
N ALA A 178 10.30 2.45 -4.88
CA ALA A 178 9.26 2.33 -5.90
C ALA A 178 8.90 3.70 -6.49
N ASP A 179 8.68 4.71 -5.64
CA ASP A 179 8.13 6.00 -6.04
C ASP A 179 9.15 6.83 -6.82
N PHE A 180 10.43 6.75 -6.43
CA PHE A 180 11.56 7.50 -6.99
C PHE A 180 12.58 6.61 -7.73
N ALA A 181 12.17 5.43 -8.21
CA ALA A 181 13.03 4.49 -8.92
C ALA A 181 13.81 5.14 -10.09
N THR A 182 13.19 6.07 -10.81
CA THR A 182 13.82 6.81 -11.90
C THR A 182 15.02 7.63 -11.41
N GLN A 183 14.84 8.36 -10.29
CA GLN A 183 15.92 9.15 -9.70
C GLN A 183 17.08 8.25 -9.26
N ILE A 184 16.75 7.15 -8.55
CA ILE A 184 17.76 6.21 -8.05
C ILE A 184 18.55 5.62 -9.22
N CYS A 185 17.87 5.16 -10.27
CA CYS A 185 18.52 4.63 -11.46
C CYS A 185 19.46 5.64 -12.12
N GLN A 186 19.03 6.89 -12.25
CA GLN A 186 19.86 7.95 -12.88
C GLN A 186 21.10 8.27 -12.05
N VAL A 187 20.98 8.46 -10.73
CA VAL A 187 22.14 8.82 -9.90
C VAL A 187 23.10 7.64 -9.67
N THR A 188 22.62 6.41 -9.78
CA THR A 188 23.46 5.20 -9.65
C THR A 188 23.96 4.64 -10.98
N GLY A 189 23.57 5.24 -12.13
CA GLY A 189 23.93 4.76 -13.46
C GLY A 189 23.28 3.43 -13.85
N ARG A 190 22.16 3.05 -13.23
CA ARG A 190 21.45 1.80 -13.47
C ARG A 190 20.31 2.01 -14.46
N SER A 191 20.03 1.01 -15.30
CA SER A 191 18.87 1.04 -16.20
C SER A 191 17.56 0.68 -15.49
N ARG A 192 17.65 -0.11 -14.40
CA ARG A 192 16.52 -0.52 -13.55
C ARG A 192 17.03 -0.98 -12.19
N LEU A 193 16.13 -0.98 -11.19
CA LEU A 193 16.37 -1.64 -9.90
C LEU A 193 16.11 -3.14 -10.03
N THR A 194 17.06 -3.93 -9.56
CA THR A 194 16.97 -5.40 -9.53
C THR A 194 16.42 -5.88 -8.18
N LYS A 195 16.13 -7.18 -8.08
CA LYS A 195 15.77 -7.80 -6.81
C LYS A 195 16.88 -7.63 -5.78
N GLN A 196 18.13 -7.84 -6.20
CA GLN A 196 19.30 -7.69 -5.33
C GLN A 196 19.45 -6.26 -4.80
N ASP A 197 19.24 -5.23 -5.64
CA ASP A 197 19.28 -3.83 -5.21
C ASP A 197 18.26 -3.53 -4.10
N MET A 198 17.06 -4.11 -4.21
CA MET A 198 16.00 -3.95 -3.23
C MET A 198 16.29 -4.70 -1.92
N GLU A 199 16.90 -5.90 -2.01
CA GLU A 199 17.34 -6.68 -0.85
C GLU A 199 18.46 -5.96 -0.10
N GLU A 200 19.50 -5.49 -0.80
CA GLU A 200 20.60 -4.72 -0.23
C GLU A 200 20.10 -3.43 0.45
N ALA A 201 19.16 -2.72 -0.18
CA ALA A 201 18.55 -1.54 0.41
C ALA A 201 17.77 -1.87 1.69
N GLY A 202 17.02 -2.97 1.69
CA GLY A 202 16.29 -3.46 2.86
C GLY A 202 17.23 -3.84 4.01
N ASP A 203 18.32 -4.55 3.71
CA ASP A 203 19.31 -4.94 4.71
C ASP A 203 20.04 -3.73 5.29
N ASN A 204 20.33 -2.70 4.49
CA ASN A 204 20.88 -1.43 4.99
C ASN A 204 19.89 -0.70 5.92
N LEU A 205 18.60 -0.67 5.58
CA LEU A 205 17.57 -0.07 6.44
C LEU A 205 17.41 -0.82 7.77
N ILE A 206 17.62 -2.14 7.77
CA ILE A 206 17.57 -2.97 8.99
C ILE A 206 18.80 -2.74 9.87
N HIS A 207 19.92 -2.40 9.26
CA HIS A 207 21.18 -2.17 9.98
C HIS A 207 21.19 -0.83 10.73
N ILE A 208 20.45 0.17 10.24
CA ILE A 208 20.31 1.49 10.87
C ILE A 208 19.41 1.44 12.10
#